data_1b20b9342021506b3908d7ef111dc651
#
_entry.id   1b20b9342021506b3908d7ef111dc651
#
_cell.length_a   1.000
_cell.length_b   1.000
_cell.length_c   1.000
_cell.angle_alpha   90.00
_cell.angle_beta   90.00
_cell.angle_gamma   90.00
#
_symmetry.space_group_name_H-M   'P 1'
#
loop_
_entity.id
_entity.type
_entity.pdbx_description
1 polymer ?
#
loop_
_entity_poly.entity_id
_entity_poly.type
_entity_poly.pdbx_seq_one_letter_code
_entity_poly.pdbx_strand_id
1 'polypeptide(L)'
;MANTHSPLDQLADISEPALVNAFALPPLAWFAVAVLGAGLLYVAWRLYRRWRFFAAKRQALALLATLAGKADSASQINQLLKRVLLHYQHAHPALTLPVAQWQRWLAAGHSATVPDLTNLLYSASADPLANEQFYQFARGWLQSYNGKAPTEYTSGGQHA
;
A
#
# COMPACT_ATOMS: atom_id res chain seq x y z
N MET A 1 91.90 24.91 -17.53
CA MET A 1 90.94 23.96 -17.02
C MET A 1 89.56 24.54 -17.30
N ALA A 2 88.93 24.09 -18.38
CA ALA A 2 87.65 24.60 -18.83
C ALA A 2 86.52 23.80 -18.20
N ASN A 3 85.68 24.43 -17.35
CA ASN A 3 84.48 23.85 -16.79
C ASN A 3 83.41 23.85 -17.87
N THR A 4 83.19 22.72 -18.52
CA THR A 4 82.03 22.46 -19.39
C THR A 4 80.83 22.10 -18.52
N HIS A 5 80.16 23.11 -18.03
CA HIS A 5 78.83 22.90 -17.53
C HIS A 5 77.90 22.60 -18.72
N SER A 6 77.42 21.39 -18.81
CA SER A 6 76.48 20.98 -19.84
C SER A 6 75.18 21.78 -19.68
N PRO A 7 74.70 22.44 -20.77
CA PRO A 7 73.44 23.19 -20.71
C PRO A 7 72.23 22.31 -20.44
N LEU A 8 72.42 21.00 -20.37
CA LEU A 8 71.34 20.03 -20.07
C LEU A 8 71.03 19.86 -18.58
N ASP A 9 71.95 20.32 -17.68
CA ASP A 9 71.72 20.26 -16.23
C ASP A 9 70.77 21.35 -15.73
N GLN A 10 70.35 22.28 -16.62
CA GLN A 10 69.35 23.31 -16.30
C GLN A 10 67.93 22.97 -16.74
N LEU A 11 67.69 21.80 -17.32
CA LEU A 11 66.38 21.33 -17.57
C LEU A 11 65.81 20.89 -16.20
N ALA A 12 65.10 21.81 -15.58
CA ALA A 12 64.30 21.47 -14.41
C ALA A 12 63.38 20.30 -14.81
N ASP A 13 63.59 19.21 -14.14
CA ASP A 13 62.70 18.03 -14.24
C ASP A 13 61.25 18.51 -14.05
N ILE A 14 60.44 18.37 -15.11
CA ILE A 14 59.01 18.70 -15.01
C ILE A 14 58.40 17.69 -14.04
N SER A 15 58.37 18.06 -12.76
CA SER A 15 57.62 17.29 -11.78
C SER A 15 56.17 17.28 -12.22
N GLU A 16 55.71 16.13 -12.71
CA GLU A 16 54.30 15.93 -12.94
C GLU A 16 53.53 16.35 -11.68
N PRO A 17 52.54 17.27 -11.82
CA PRO A 17 51.74 17.62 -10.68
C PRO A 17 51.13 16.32 -10.17
N ALA A 18 51.45 15.92 -8.93
CA ALA A 18 50.84 14.77 -8.30
C ALA A 18 49.33 14.89 -8.53
N LEU A 19 48.78 13.91 -9.23
CA LEU A 19 47.32 13.82 -9.39
C LEU A 19 46.75 13.85 -7.97
N VAL A 20 46.46 15.06 -7.53
CA VAL A 20 45.72 15.26 -6.27
C VAL A 20 44.45 14.44 -6.46
N ASN A 21 44.32 13.38 -5.72
CA ASN A 21 43.08 12.60 -5.69
C ASN A 21 41.94 13.56 -5.37
N ALA A 22 41.38 14.17 -6.44
CA ALA A 22 40.30 15.15 -6.35
C ALA A 22 39.03 14.61 -5.68
N PHE A 23 39.06 13.32 -5.35
CA PHE A 23 37.99 12.59 -4.64
C PHE A 23 38.31 12.29 -3.17
N ALA A 24 39.34 12.87 -2.58
CA ALA A 24 39.54 12.81 -1.14
C ALA A 24 38.48 13.71 -0.45
N LEU A 25 37.22 13.29 -0.48
CA LEU A 25 36.17 13.95 0.29
C LEU A 25 36.57 13.93 1.78
N PRO A 26 36.45 15.04 2.50
CA PRO A 26 36.70 15.06 3.93
C PRO A 26 35.81 14.01 4.62
N PRO A 27 36.22 13.38 5.72
CA PRO A 27 35.49 12.31 6.39
C PRO A 27 34.06 12.71 6.77
N LEU A 28 33.82 13.99 7.00
CA LEU A 28 32.49 14.56 7.24
C LEU A 28 31.58 14.42 6.01
N ALA A 29 32.11 14.56 4.80
CA ALA A 29 31.32 14.40 3.58
C ALA A 29 30.88 12.94 3.36
N TRP A 30 31.73 11.98 3.69
CA TRP A 30 31.37 10.57 3.68
C TRP A 30 30.26 10.23 4.67
N PHE A 31 30.30 10.84 5.85
CA PHE A 31 29.24 10.71 6.84
C PHE A 31 27.91 11.29 6.30
N ALA A 32 27.93 12.47 5.69
CA ALA A 32 26.74 13.07 5.08
C ALA A 32 26.16 12.19 3.95
N VAL A 33 27.00 11.61 3.09
CA VAL A 33 26.56 10.69 2.04
C VAL A 33 25.94 9.44 2.63
N ALA A 34 26.54 8.87 3.69
CA ALA A 34 25.99 7.70 4.38
C ALA A 34 24.62 7.98 5.01
N VAL A 35 24.43 9.13 5.66
CA VAL A 35 23.15 9.54 6.25
C VAL A 35 22.10 9.76 5.17
N LEU A 36 22.44 10.43 4.07
CA LEU A 36 21.53 10.60 2.93
C LEU A 36 21.14 9.25 2.31
N GLY A 37 22.10 8.35 2.11
CA GLY A 37 21.86 7.02 1.59
C GLY A 37 20.92 6.20 2.50
N ALA A 38 21.18 6.22 3.80
CA ALA A 38 20.31 5.56 4.79
C ALA A 38 18.90 6.17 4.80
N GLY A 39 18.78 7.48 4.70
CA GLY A 39 17.49 8.17 4.60
C GLY A 39 16.70 7.77 3.35
N LEU A 40 17.35 7.74 2.19
CA LEU A 40 16.72 7.30 0.93
C LEU A 40 16.28 5.84 0.99
N LEU A 41 17.12 4.95 1.53
CA LEU A 41 16.79 3.54 1.73
C LEU A 41 15.58 3.37 2.67
N TYR A 42 15.54 4.13 3.75
CA TYR A 42 14.41 4.11 4.70
C TYR A 42 13.11 4.56 4.02
N VAL A 43 13.15 5.67 3.25
CA VAL A 43 11.99 6.17 2.51
C VAL A 43 11.55 5.16 1.46
N ALA A 44 12.48 4.61 0.68
CA ALA A 44 12.19 3.59 -0.32
C ALA A 44 11.56 2.33 0.30
N TRP A 45 12.11 1.85 1.41
CA TRP A 45 11.57 0.72 2.16
C TRP A 45 10.17 0.99 2.70
N ARG A 46 9.94 2.20 3.25
CA ARG A 46 8.62 2.62 3.75
C ARG A 46 7.59 2.71 2.63
N LEU A 47 7.96 3.27 1.47
CA LEU A 47 7.11 3.33 0.27
C LEU A 47 6.80 1.93 -0.25
N TYR A 48 7.80 1.07 -0.37
CA TYR A 48 7.64 -0.31 -0.81
C TYR A 48 6.70 -1.09 0.11
N ARG A 49 6.88 -0.97 1.44
CA ARG A 49 6.00 -1.59 2.43
C ARG A 49 4.56 -1.10 2.30
N ARG A 50 4.37 0.19 2.09
CA ARG A 50 3.05 0.79 1.86
C ARG A 50 2.42 0.28 0.55
N TRP A 51 3.19 0.21 -0.52
CA TRP A 51 2.75 -0.33 -1.81
C TRP A 51 2.32 -1.79 -1.71
N ARG A 52 3.09 -2.59 -1.01
CA ARG A 52 2.80 -4.00 -0.78
C ARG A 52 1.56 -4.18 0.10
N PHE A 53 1.39 -3.34 1.11
CA PHE A 53 0.21 -3.37 1.96
C PHE A 53 -1.09 -3.14 1.17
N PHE A 54 -1.09 -2.24 0.20
CA PHE A 54 -2.26 -1.96 -0.63
C PHE A 54 -2.37 -2.85 -1.89
N ALA A 55 -1.50 -3.83 -2.07
CA ALA A 55 -1.56 -4.75 -3.22
C ALA A 55 -2.85 -5.56 -3.22
N ALA A 56 -3.27 -6.10 -2.07
CA ALA A 56 -4.52 -6.84 -1.92
C ALA A 56 -5.76 -6.00 -2.27
N LYS A 57 -5.77 -4.73 -1.86
CA LYS A 57 -6.83 -3.77 -2.20
C LYS A 57 -6.93 -3.54 -3.71
N ARG A 58 -5.80 -3.36 -4.41
CA ARG A 58 -5.78 -3.20 -5.87
C ARG A 58 -6.28 -4.44 -6.59
N GLN A 59 -5.85 -5.62 -6.14
CA GLN A 59 -6.35 -6.88 -6.69
C GLN A 59 -7.86 -7.06 -6.44
N ALA A 60 -8.34 -6.71 -5.25
CA ALA A 60 -9.77 -6.76 -4.94
C ALA A 60 -10.58 -5.81 -5.83
N LEU A 61 -10.09 -4.59 -6.09
CA LEU A 61 -10.75 -3.65 -7.01
C LEU A 61 -10.73 -4.16 -8.47
N ALA A 62 -9.65 -4.80 -8.90
CA ALA A 62 -9.57 -5.42 -10.22
C ALA A 62 -10.55 -6.59 -10.35
N LEU A 63 -10.63 -7.47 -9.33
CA LEU A 63 -11.62 -8.56 -9.30
C LEU A 63 -13.06 -8.01 -9.25
N LEU A 64 -13.31 -6.98 -8.44
CA LEU A 64 -14.61 -6.35 -8.38
C LEU A 64 -15.04 -5.82 -9.77
N ALA A 65 -14.11 -5.22 -10.52
CA ALA A 65 -14.39 -4.73 -11.87
C ALA A 65 -14.83 -5.84 -12.84
N THR A 66 -14.35 -7.08 -12.66
CA THR A 66 -14.80 -8.22 -13.48
C THR A 66 -16.20 -8.73 -13.14
N LEU A 67 -16.75 -8.29 -12.00
CA LEU A 67 -18.09 -8.63 -11.53
C LEU A 67 -19.13 -7.58 -11.93
N ALA A 68 -18.70 -6.46 -12.49
CA ALA A 68 -19.60 -5.41 -12.96
C ALA A 68 -20.60 -5.94 -13.98
N GLY A 69 -21.89 -5.61 -13.79
CA GLY A 69 -22.98 -5.98 -14.71
C GLY A 69 -23.40 -7.46 -14.67
N LYS A 70 -22.82 -8.29 -13.80
CA LYS A 70 -23.27 -9.68 -13.64
C LYS A 70 -24.46 -9.76 -12.72
N ALA A 71 -25.52 -10.43 -13.15
CA ALA A 71 -26.79 -10.49 -12.40
C ALA A 71 -26.66 -11.19 -11.04
N ASP A 72 -25.71 -12.12 -10.89
CA ASP A 72 -25.52 -12.93 -9.65
C ASP A 72 -24.16 -12.65 -9.01
N SER A 73 -23.76 -11.35 -8.97
CA SER A 73 -22.46 -10.96 -8.42
C SER A 73 -22.49 -10.70 -6.92
N ALA A 74 -23.65 -10.51 -6.29
CA ALA A 74 -23.77 -10.14 -4.88
C ALA A 74 -23.04 -11.09 -3.93
N SER A 75 -23.19 -12.40 -4.12
CA SER A 75 -22.52 -13.41 -3.31
C SER A 75 -20.99 -13.33 -3.46
N GLN A 76 -20.51 -13.16 -4.69
CA GLN A 76 -19.09 -13.05 -5.00
C GLN A 76 -18.51 -11.74 -4.44
N ILE A 77 -19.25 -10.63 -4.53
CA ILE A 77 -18.88 -9.33 -3.95
C ILE A 77 -18.77 -9.45 -2.41
N ASN A 78 -19.76 -10.06 -1.78
CA ASN A 78 -19.75 -10.29 -0.34
C ASN A 78 -18.54 -11.13 0.12
N GLN A 79 -18.25 -12.21 -0.60
CA GLN A 79 -17.06 -13.04 -0.34
C GLN A 79 -15.77 -12.25 -0.54
N LEU A 80 -15.70 -11.40 -1.57
CA LEU A 80 -14.54 -10.55 -1.84
C LEU A 80 -14.28 -9.58 -0.68
N LEU A 81 -15.33 -8.91 -0.16
CA LEU A 81 -15.22 -8.01 0.99
C LEU A 81 -14.72 -8.75 2.24
N LYS A 82 -15.26 -9.95 2.52
CA LYS A 82 -14.80 -10.79 3.63
C LYS A 82 -13.35 -11.23 3.46
N ARG A 83 -12.91 -11.59 2.24
CA ARG A 83 -11.51 -11.94 1.95
C ARG A 83 -10.56 -10.76 2.17
N VAL A 84 -10.96 -9.57 1.76
CA VAL A 84 -10.16 -8.37 1.99
C VAL A 84 -10.03 -8.09 3.48
N LEU A 85 -11.13 -8.16 4.24
CA LEU A 85 -11.09 -7.99 5.68
C LEU A 85 -10.19 -9.04 6.34
N LEU A 86 -10.34 -10.31 5.97
CA LEU A 86 -9.52 -11.42 6.47
C LEU A 86 -8.03 -11.20 6.18
N HIS A 87 -7.67 -10.66 5.00
CA HIS A 87 -6.28 -10.40 4.65
C HIS A 87 -5.64 -9.34 5.55
N TYR A 88 -6.37 -8.29 5.89
CA TYR A 88 -5.86 -7.21 6.74
C TYR A 88 -6.01 -7.49 8.24
N GLN A 89 -7.03 -8.25 8.61
CA GLN A 89 -7.40 -8.52 10.01
C GLN A 89 -7.89 -9.97 10.15
N HIS A 90 -6.95 -10.90 10.33
CA HIS A 90 -7.20 -12.35 10.34
C HIS A 90 -8.19 -12.82 11.41
N ALA A 91 -8.30 -12.12 12.53
CA ALA A 91 -9.16 -12.51 13.67
C ALA A 91 -10.26 -11.48 13.95
N HIS A 92 -10.69 -10.71 12.92
CA HIS A 92 -11.72 -9.69 13.16
C HIS A 92 -13.09 -10.35 13.42
N PRO A 93 -13.79 -10.03 14.52
CA PRO A 93 -15.07 -10.66 14.88
C PRO A 93 -16.16 -10.46 13.82
N ALA A 94 -16.09 -9.40 13.00
CA ALA A 94 -17.04 -9.16 11.93
C ALA A 94 -17.09 -10.28 10.88
N LEU A 95 -16.05 -11.10 10.74
CA LEU A 95 -16.01 -12.21 9.77
C LEU A 95 -17.02 -13.33 10.10
N THR A 96 -17.35 -13.49 11.38
CA THR A 96 -18.26 -14.53 11.88
C THR A 96 -19.69 -14.03 12.11
N LEU A 97 -19.94 -12.74 11.89
CA LEU A 97 -21.26 -12.15 12.11
C LEU A 97 -22.31 -12.70 11.14
N PRO A 98 -23.56 -12.87 11.60
CA PRO A 98 -24.72 -13.08 10.73
C PRO A 98 -24.87 -11.95 9.71
N VAL A 99 -25.49 -12.23 8.57
CA VAL A 99 -25.58 -11.28 7.44
C VAL A 99 -26.15 -9.91 7.84
N ALA A 100 -27.19 -9.88 8.66
CA ALA A 100 -27.81 -8.63 9.12
C ALA A 100 -26.85 -7.78 9.98
N GLN A 101 -26.03 -8.41 10.83
CA GLN A 101 -25.04 -7.72 11.65
C GLN A 101 -23.83 -7.31 10.80
N TRP A 102 -23.41 -8.15 9.87
CA TRP A 102 -22.39 -7.85 8.89
C TRP A 102 -22.75 -6.63 8.05
N GLN A 103 -24.00 -6.55 7.57
CA GLN A 103 -24.53 -5.39 6.84
C GLN A 103 -24.42 -4.09 7.66
N ARG A 104 -24.81 -4.12 8.94
CA ARG A 104 -24.70 -2.97 9.84
C ARG A 104 -23.27 -2.55 10.05
N TRP A 105 -22.37 -3.51 10.19
CA TRP A 105 -20.93 -3.24 10.33
C TRP A 105 -20.35 -2.59 9.06
N LEU A 106 -20.72 -3.07 7.88
CA LEU A 106 -20.33 -2.46 6.61
C LEU A 106 -20.86 -1.03 6.50
N ALA A 107 -22.10 -0.78 6.87
CA ALA A 107 -22.70 0.55 6.87
C ALA A 107 -22.01 1.51 7.84
N ALA A 108 -21.57 1.04 9.01
CA ALA A 108 -20.80 1.87 9.95
C ALA A 108 -19.43 2.27 9.41
N GLY A 109 -18.84 1.45 8.53
CA GLY A 109 -17.52 1.73 7.93
C GLY A 109 -17.54 2.65 6.70
N HIS A 110 -18.71 2.95 6.16
CA HIS A 110 -18.84 3.78 4.95
C HIS A 110 -20.18 4.49 4.90
N SER A 111 -20.17 5.77 4.53
CA SER A 111 -21.38 6.63 4.55
C SER A 111 -22.43 6.33 3.46
N ALA A 112 -22.12 5.44 2.52
CA ALA A 112 -23.08 5.06 1.49
C ALA A 112 -24.11 4.05 2.00
N THR A 113 -25.33 4.10 1.48
CA THR A 113 -26.40 3.19 1.83
C THR A 113 -26.10 1.76 1.37
N VAL A 114 -26.14 0.80 2.28
CA VAL A 114 -26.01 -0.63 1.96
C VAL A 114 -27.40 -1.16 1.61
N PRO A 115 -27.61 -1.82 0.46
CA PRO A 115 -28.86 -2.51 0.18
C PRO A 115 -29.10 -3.67 1.15
N ASP A 116 -30.33 -4.18 1.23
CA ASP A 116 -30.63 -5.32 2.07
C ASP A 116 -29.90 -6.58 1.59
N LEU A 117 -28.79 -6.89 2.25
CA LEU A 117 -27.93 -8.04 1.92
C LEU A 117 -28.64 -9.37 2.15
N THR A 118 -29.56 -9.44 3.11
CA THR A 118 -30.30 -10.67 3.39
C THR A 118 -31.17 -11.03 2.19
N ASN A 119 -31.92 -10.06 1.71
CA ASN A 119 -32.75 -10.24 0.51
C ASN A 119 -31.87 -10.50 -0.73
N LEU A 120 -30.81 -9.72 -0.91
CA LEU A 120 -29.94 -9.80 -2.09
C LEU A 120 -29.19 -11.15 -2.20
N LEU A 121 -28.81 -11.76 -1.08
CA LEU A 121 -28.04 -13.02 -1.04
C LEU A 121 -28.92 -14.28 -1.05
N TYR A 122 -30.19 -14.19 -0.58
CA TYR A 122 -31.04 -15.36 -0.37
C TYR A 122 -32.34 -15.32 -1.19
N SER A 123 -32.66 -14.23 -1.89
CA SER A 123 -33.81 -14.21 -2.79
C SER A 123 -33.57 -15.02 -4.05
N ALA A 124 -34.57 -15.73 -4.51
CA ALA A 124 -34.50 -16.49 -5.75
C ALA A 124 -34.47 -15.61 -7.03
N SER A 125 -34.85 -14.35 -6.92
CA SER A 125 -34.83 -13.36 -7.99
C SER A 125 -33.71 -12.36 -7.75
N ALA A 126 -32.73 -12.33 -8.67
CA ALA A 126 -31.71 -11.30 -8.64
C ALA A 126 -32.36 -9.94 -9.00
N ASP A 127 -32.36 -8.99 -8.06
CA ASP A 127 -32.70 -7.60 -8.34
C ASP A 127 -31.48 -6.88 -8.95
N PRO A 128 -31.48 -6.57 -10.26
CA PRO A 128 -30.32 -5.98 -10.90
C PRO A 128 -29.99 -4.58 -10.34
N LEU A 129 -31.00 -3.83 -9.88
CA LEU A 129 -30.79 -2.52 -9.29
C LEU A 129 -30.11 -2.61 -7.93
N ALA A 130 -30.58 -3.50 -7.05
CA ALA A 130 -29.96 -3.73 -5.74
C ALA A 130 -28.54 -4.31 -5.88
N ASN A 131 -28.30 -5.15 -6.88
CA ASN A 131 -26.99 -5.71 -7.19
C ASN A 131 -26.01 -4.62 -7.64
N GLU A 132 -26.44 -3.71 -8.50
CA GLU A 132 -25.61 -2.56 -8.92
C GLU A 132 -25.35 -1.61 -7.74
N GLN A 133 -26.34 -1.32 -6.90
CA GLN A 133 -26.14 -0.52 -5.69
C GLN A 133 -25.11 -1.16 -4.75
N PHE A 134 -25.16 -2.47 -4.59
CA PHE A 134 -24.20 -3.20 -3.77
C PHE A 134 -22.79 -3.17 -4.40
N TYR A 135 -22.69 -3.27 -5.70
CA TYR A 135 -21.42 -3.12 -6.43
C TYR A 135 -20.79 -1.73 -6.20
N GLN A 136 -21.59 -0.67 -6.35
CA GLN A 136 -21.10 0.70 -6.13
C GLN A 136 -20.71 0.93 -4.68
N PHE A 137 -21.49 0.41 -3.72
CA PHE A 137 -21.15 0.43 -2.31
C PHE A 137 -19.80 -0.29 -2.05
N ALA A 138 -19.65 -1.52 -2.54
CA ALA A 138 -18.44 -2.31 -2.36
C ALA A 138 -17.20 -1.61 -2.94
N ARG A 139 -17.35 -0.96 -4.08
CA ARG A 139 -16.29 -0.17 -4.71
C ARG A 139 -15.89 1.02 -3.83
N GLY A 140 -16.85 1.79 -3.34
CA GLY A 140 -16.60 2.92 -2.43
C GLY A 140 -15.95 2.47 -1.13
N TRP A 141 -16.46 1.40 -0.53
CA TRP A 141 -15.92 0.83 0.68
C TRP A 141 -14.46 0.36 0.50
N LEU A 142 -14.17 -0.38 -0.57
CA LEU A 142 -12.79 -0.79 -0.89
C LEU A 142 -11.87 0.39 -1.12
N GLN A 143 -12.34 1.47 -1.74
CA GLN A 143 -11.54 2.67 -1.98
C GLN A 143 -11.22 3.43 -0.69
N SER A 144 -12.15 3.50 0.25
CA SER A 144 -11.96 4.18 1.54
C SER A 144 -11.21 3.33 2.56
N TYR A 145 -11.24 1.99 2.43
CA TYR A 145 -10.65 1.09 3.40
C TYR A 145 -9.12 1.21 3.49
N ASN A 146 -8.60 1.48 4.67
CA ASN A 146 -7.16 1.69 4.97
C ASN A 146 -6.55 0.56 5.80
N GLY A 147 -7.20 -0.61 5.89
CA GLY A 147 -6.72 -1.74 6.68
C GLY A 147 -7.02 -1.64 8.19
N LYS A 148 -7.72 -0.59 8.61
CA LYS A 148 -8.24 -0.46 9.98
C LYS A 148 -9.75 -0.59 9.91
N ALA A 149 -10.31 -1.54 10.64
CA ALA A 149 -11.76 -1.62 10.80
C ALA A 149 -12.23 -0.50 11.74
N PRO A 150 -13.47 0.00 11.57
CA PRO A 150 -14.09 0.87 12.56
C PRO A 150 -14.10 0.15 13.91
N THR A 151 -13.52 0.77 14.92
CA THR A 151 -13.38 0.22 16.27
C THR A 151 -14.68 0.22 17.05
N GLU A 152 -15.74 0.81 16.52
CA GLU A 152 -17.00 1.03 17.22
C GLU A 152 -17.92 -0.19 17.35
N TYR A 153 -17.49 -1.37 16.87
CA TYR A 153 -18.23 -2.61 17.13
C TYR A 153 -17.72 -3.33 18.39
N THR A 154 -17.41 -2.57 19.44
CA THR A 154 -17.13 -3.14 20.76
C THR A 154 -18.47 -3.42 21.45
N SER A 155 -18.94 -4.67 21.31
CA SER A 155 -19.82 -5.37 22.26
C SER A 155 -20.97 -4.59 22.91
N GLY A 156 -21.89 -4.03 22.14
CA GLY A 156 -23.22 -3.69 22.64
C GLY A 156 -24.13 -4.93 22.68
N GLY A 157 -23.74 -6.02 23.35
CA GLY A 157 -24.56 -7.19 23.30
C GLY A 157 -24.11 -8.44 24.08
N GLN A 158 -23.44 -8.23 25.22
CA GLN A 158 -23.19 -9.35 26.14
C GLN A 158 -23.57 -8.93 27.55
N HIS A 159 -24.85 -8.67 27.78
CA HIS A 159 -25.52 -8.77 29.10
C HIS A 159 -27.03 -8.78 28.85
N ALA A 160 -27.62 -9.95 28.67
CA ALA A 160 -28.98 -10.29 29.09
C ALA A 160 -29.03 -11.81 29.15
#